data_d842a7f2287e71d55221e312053b7cb2
#
_entry.id   d842a7f2287e71d55221e312053b7cb2
#
_cell.length_a   1.000
_cell.length_b   1.000
_cell.length_c   1.000
_cell.angle_alpha   90.00
_cell.angle_beta   90.00
_cell.angle_gamma   90.00
#
_symmetry.space_group_name_H-M   'P 1'
#
loop_
_entity.id
_entity.type
_entity.pdbx_description
1 polymer ?
#
loop_
_entity_poly.entity_id
_entity_poly.type
_entity_poly.pdbx_seq_one_letter_code
_entity_poly.pdbx_strand_id
1 'polypeptide(L)'
;EEVCRMMQTATRIYDRTIVAVFKENRKALRDLVRESEDIYRDSRKLRAGLMPTLRRLKGAGLELSLYYIQMVDYLSEIAEALVHITRPTFEHIDNNHEGLSREQATDLMHINDDVAEIYGSINRILVTNDFSEIDSVLSMREDLFERIAATTKSELVRINEGEGNTKASILYLTILSETRTMVLQARNLLKAQRYFSEHADARMGRVRYTRNS
;
A
#
# COMPACT_ATOMS: atom_id res chain seq x y z
N GLU A 1 -13.71 -9.21 2.30
CA GLU A 1 -13.79 -9.30 0.83
C GLU A 1 -13.36 -7.99 0.17
N GLU A 2 -13.95 -6.82 0.54
CA GLU A 2 -13.62 -5.52 -0.04
C GLU A 2 -12.16 -5.09 0.22
N VAL A 3 -11.65 -5.29 1.43
CA VAL A 3 -10.24 -5.05 1.78
C VAL A 3 -9.30 -5.82 0.85
N CYS A 4 -9.53 -7.12 0.65
CA CYS A 4 -8.70 -7.96 -0.23
C CYS A 4 -8.72 -7.45 -1.67
N ARG A 5 -9.90 -7.09 -2.18
CA ARG A 5 -10.06 -6.55 -3.54
C ARG A 5 -9.29 -5.24 -3.73
N MET A 6 -9.38 -4.33 -2.76
CA MET A 6 -8.66 -3.06 -2.80
C MET A 6 -7.16 -3.26 -2.72
N MET A 7 -6.67 -4.16 -1.87
CA MET A 7 -5.25 -4.49 -1.76
C MET A 7 -4.69 -5.08 -3.05
N GLN A 8 -5.42 -6.02 -3.69
CA GLN A 8 -5.03 -6.57 -4.99
C GLN A 8 -4.99 -5.50 -6.10
N THR A 9 -5.97 -4.59 -6.09
CA THR A 9 -6.01 -3.48 -7.04
C THR A 9 -4.83 -2.54 -6.81
N ALA A 10 -4.51 -2.21 -5.56
CA ALA A 10 -3.36 -1.37 -5.20
C ALA A 10 -2.03 -1.98 -5.68
N THR A 11 -1.82 -3.28 -5.45
CA THR A 11 -0.63 -4.01 -5.93
C THR A 11 -0.46 -3.87 -7.44
N ARG A 12 -1.54 -4.11 -8.19
CA ARG A 12 -1.54 -4.03 -9.65
C ARG A 12 -1.26 -2.61 -10.17
N ILE A 13 -1.86 -1.58 -9.55
CA ILE A 13 -1.64 -0.18 -9.96
C ILE A 13 -0.18 0.19 -9.73
N TYR A 14 0.39 -0.15 -8.56
CA TYR A 14 1.78 0.13 -8.24
C TYR A 14 2.73 -0.49 -9.27
N ASP A 15 2.67 -1.81 -9.45
CA ASP A 15 3.53 -2.54 -10.40
C ASP A 15 3.44 -1.94 -11.82
N ARG A 16 2.23 -1.76 -12.33
CA ARG A 16 2.02 -1.18 -13.67
C ARG A 16 2.55 0.26 -13.78
N THR A 17 2.52 1.04 -12.70
CA THR A 17 3.04 2.41 -12.70
C THR A 17 4.55 2.40 -12.82
N ILE A 18 5.24 1.54 -12.04
CA ILE A 18 6.69 1.41 -12.14
C ILE A 18 7.11 0.95 -13.53
N VAL A 19 6.45 -0.06 -14.10
CA VAL A 19 6.74 -0.51 -15.48
C VAL A 19 6.43 0.57 -16.53
N ALA A 20 5.36 1.33 -16.35
CA ALA A 20 4.94 2.35 -17.31
C ALA A 20 5.87 3.57 -17.32
N VAL A 21 6.48 3.95 -16.19
CA VAL A 21 7.45 5.06 -16.15
C VAL A 21 8.72 4.73 -16.93
N PHE A 22 9.22 3.48 -16.84
CA PHE A 22 10.39 3.07 -17.63
C PHE A 22 10.14 3.07 -19.13
N LYS A 23 8.93 2.72 -19.52
CA LYS A 23 8.53 2.69 -20.93
C LYS A 23 8.05 4.05 -21.42
N GLU A 24 8.07 5.06 -20.55
CA GLU A 24 7.52 6.39 -20.81
C GLU A 24 6.11 6.33 -21.45
N ASN A 25 5.33 5.32 -21.02
CA ASN A 25 4.01 5.04 -21.58
C ASN A 25 2.97 6.00 -21.03
N ARG A 26 2.88 7.18 -21.63
CA ARG A 26 1.97 8.27 -21.27
C ARG A 26 0.51 7.84 -21.19
N LYS A 27 0.04 6.98 -22.14
CA LYS A 27 -1.34 6.51 -22.14
C LYS A 27 -1.61 5.61 -20.93
N ALA A 28 -0.73 4.63 -20.67
CA ALA A 28 -0.86 3.75 -19.53
C ALA A 28 -0.83 4.53 -18.20
N LEU A 29 0.07 5.52 -18.07
CA LEU A 29 0.16 6.37 -16.87
C LEU A 29 -1.11 7.18 -16.65
N ARG A 30 -1.71 7.74 -17.71
CA ARG A 30 -2.99 8.46 -17.60
C ARG A 30 -4.12 7.57 -17.10
N ASP A 31 -4.19 6.34 -17.59
CA ASP A 31 -5.21 5.38 -17.17
C ASP A 31 -4.97 4.96 -15.69
N LEU A 32 -3.70 4.76 -15.29
CA LEU A 32 -3.33 4.44 -13.91
C LEU A 32 -3.62 5.57 -12.92
N VAL A 33 -3.50 6.84 -13.33
CA VAL A 33 -3.97 7.98 -12.50
C VAL A 33 -5.46 7.84 -12.20
N ARG A 34 -6.28 7.56 -13.22
CA ARG A 34 -7.73 7.37 -13.02
C ARG A 34 -8.03 6.18 -12.11
N GLU A 35 -7.37 5.05 -12.35
CA GLU A 35 -7.54 3.86 -11.52
C GLU A 35 -7.16 4.13 -10.05
N SER A 36 -6.08 4.88 -9.78
CA SER A 36 -5.66 5.25 -8.42
C SER A 36 -6.62 6.23 -7.76
N GLU A 37 -7.16 7.20 -8.50
CA GLU A 37 -8.18 8.12 -8.01
C GLU A 37 -9.51 7.42 -7.71
N ASP A 38 -9.86 6.40 -8.49
CA ASP A 38 -11.06 5.60 -8.26
C ASP A 38 -10.95 4.77 -6.97
N ILE A 39 -9.82 4.07 -6.75
CA ILE A 39 -9.61 3.32 -5.50
C ILE A 39 -9.54 4.26 -4.28
N TYR A 40 -8.95 5.44 -4.42
CA TYR A 40 -8.94 6.45 -3.35
C TYR A 40 -10.34 6.96 -3.04
N ARG A 41 -11.16 7.23 -4.07
CA ARG A 41 -12.57 7.62 -3.90
C ARG A 41 -13.39 6.53 -3.21
N ASP A 42 -13.16 5.28 -3.58
CA ASP A 42 -13.85 4.14 -2.98
C ASP A 42 -13.44 3.94 -1.52
N SER A 43 -12.16 4.11 -1.17
CA SER A 43 -11.71 4.07 0.22
C SER A 43 -12.36 5.15 1.07
N ARG A 44 -12.55 6.36 0.52
CA ARG A 44 -13.26 7.45 1.20
C ARG A 44 -14.76 7.18 1.37
N LYS A 45 -15.41 6.54 0.39
CA LYS A 45 -16.80 6.09 0.54
C LYS A 45 -16.92 5.04 1.66
N LEU A 46 -15.98 4.10 1.72
CA LEU A 46 -15.93 3.10 2.77
C LEU A 46 -15.80 3.77 4.15
N ARG A 47 -14.93 4.77 4.27
CA ARG A 47 -14.75 5.59 5.48
C ARG A 47 -16.02 6.37 5.84
N ALA A 48 -16.68 6.99 4.87
CA ALA A 48 -17.96 7.69 5.09
C ALA A 48 -19.09 6.73 5.50
N GLY A 49 -19.05 5.49 5.03
CA GLY A 49 -20.00 4.42 5.35
C GLY A 49 -19.70 3.65 6.65
N LEU A 50 -18.75 4.08 7.49
CA LEU A 50 -18.37 3.37 8.72
C LEU A 50 -19.54 3.23 9.72
N MET A 51 -20.37 4.26 9.90
CA MET A 51 -21.40 4.28 10.94
C MET A 51 -22.43 3.13 10.86
N PRO A 52 -22.97 2.76 9.69
CA PRO A 52 -23.84 1.59 9.58
C PRO A 52 -23.17 0.28 10.00
N THR A 53 -21.90 0.10 9.63
CA THR A 53 -21.13 -1.10 9.99
C THR A 53 -20.82 -1.14 11.48
N LEU A 54 -20.43 -0.02 12.08
CA LEU A 54 -20.18 0.09 13.52
C LEU A 54 -21.45 -0.20 14.34
N ARG A 55 -22.62 0.23 13.86
CA ARG A 55 -23.90 -0.11 14.51
C ARG A 55 -24.19 -1.61 14.51
N ARG A 56 -23.83 -2.32 13.43
CA ARG A 56 -23.92 -3.80 13.38
C ARG A 56 -22.93 -4.47 14.34
N LEU A 57 -21.74 -3.89 14.51
CA LEU A 57 -20.72 -4.37 15.43
C LEU A 57 -20.99 -4.00 16.90
N LYS A 58 -22.00 -3.18 17.21
CA LYS A 58 -22.32 -2.73 18.58
C LYS A 58 -22.48 -3.88 19.57
N GLY A 59 -23.01 -5.01 19.15
CA GLY A 59 -23.08 -6.26 19.95
C GLY A 59 -21.75 -7.01 20.06
N ALA A 60 -20.79 -6.75 19.19
CA ALA A 60 -19.51 -7.45 19.11
C ALA A 60 -18.38 -6.80 19.94
N GLY A 61 -18.60 -5.57 20.46
CA GLY A 61 -17.70 -4.87 21.36
C GLY A 61 -16.94 -3.71 20.73
N LEU A 62 -16.44 -2.84 21.60
CA LEU A 62 -15.76 -1.61 21.22
C LEU A 62 -14.45 -1.90 20.44
N GLU A 63 -13.72 -2.95 20.84
CA GLU A 63 -12.43 -3.33 20.24
C GLU A 63 -12.57 -3.72 18.77
N LEU A 64 -13.55 -4.52 18.41
CA LEU A 64 -13.82 -4.90 17.01
C LEU A 64 -14.15 -3.68 16.15
N SER A 65 -14.91 -2.74 16.72
CA SER A 65 -15.21 -1.48 16.05
C SER A 65 -13.96 -0.66 15.79
N LEU A 66 -13.03 -0.60 16.75
CA LEU A 66 -11.77 0.12 16.63
C LEU A 66 -10.88 -0.48 15.53
N TYR A 67 -10.69 -1.80 15.53
CA TYR A 67 -9.87 -2.46 14.50
C TYR A 67 -10.46 -2.30 13.09
N TYR A 68 -11.79 -2.32 12.97
CA TYR A 68 -12.44 -2.06 11.69
C TYR A 68 -12.19 -0.63 11.19
N ILE A 69 -12.28 0.37 12.06
CA ILE A 69 -11.94 1.77 11.73
C ILE A 69 -10.48 1.87 11.27
N GLN A 70 -9.56 1.27 12.01
CA GLN A 70 -8.14 1.28 11.66
C GLN A 70 -7.87 0.66 10.27
N MET A 71 -8.50 -0.48 9.96
CA MET A 71 -8.37 -1.10 8.64
C MET A 71 -8.81 -0.19 7.51
N VAL A 72 -9.92 0.52 7.69
CA VAL A 72 -10.44 1.48 6.69
C VAL A 72 -9.52 2.68 6.54
N ASP A 73 -8.95 3.18 7.63
CA ASP A 73 -7.99 4.29 7.60
C ASP A 73 -6.71 3.89 6.88
N TYR A 74 -6.13 2.72 7.18
CA TYR A 74 -4.92 2.23 6.49
C TYR A 74 -5.15 1.99 5.00
N LEU A 75 -6.31 1.46 4.59
CA LEU A 75 -6.68 1.35 3.19
C LEU A 75 -6.74 2.70 2.49
N SER A 76 -7.27 3.70 3.16
CA SER A 76 -7.37 5.06 2.61
C SER A 76 -5.98 5.66 2.39
N GLU A 77 -5.05 5.44 3.33
CA GLU A 77 -3.67 5.92 3.22
C GLU A 77 -2.88 5.19 2.13
N ILE A 78 -3.09 3.88 1.94
CA ILE A 78 -2.52 3.13 0.82
C ILE A 78 -2.99 3.69 -0.51
N ALA A 79 -4.29 3.95 -0.64
CA ALA A 79 -4.88 4.48 -1.86
C ALA A 79 -4.41 5.92 -2.15
N GLU A 80 -4.23 6.75 -1.12
CA GLU A 80 -3.70 8.10 -1.23
C GLU A 80 -2.24 8.11 -1.69
N ALA A 81 -1.39 7.24 -1.12
CA ALA A 81 -0.01 7.09 -1.53
C ALA A 81 0.10 6.67 -3.02
N LEU A 82 -0.80 5.81 -3.50
CA LEU A 82 -0.86 5.47 -4.93
C LEU A 82 -1.16 6.67 -5.81
N VAL A 83 -2.07 7.56 -5.41
CA VAL A 83 -2.34 8.82 -6.14
C VAL A 83 -1.09 9.71 -6.15
N HIS A 84 -0.38 9.78 -5.03
CA HIS A 84 0.86 10.54 -4.88
C HIS A 84 2.03 9.95 -5.70
N ILE A 85 1.96 8.69 -6.12
CA ILE A 85 2.91 8.08 -7.06
C ILE A 85 2.46 8.30 -8.50
N THR A 86 1.22 7.94 -8.82
CA THR A 86 0.75 7.88 -10.21
C THR A 86 0.64 9.25 -10.86
N ARG A 87 0.12 10.25 -10.14
CA ARG A 87 -0.10 11.59 -10.67
C ARG A 87 1.22 12.31 -11.01
N PRO A 88 2.20 12.44 -10.09
CA PRO A 88 3.48 13.09 -10.44
C PRO A 88 4.24 12.31 -11.52
N THR A 89 4.14 10.98 -11.55
CA THR A 89 4.75 10.16 -12.60
C THR A 89 4.14 10.47 -13.97
N PHE A 90 2.82 10.54 -14.06
CA PHE A 90 2.15 10.95 -15.29
C PHE A 90 2.53 12.37 -15.71
N GLU A 91 2.47 13.34 -14.79
CA GLU A 91 2.80 14.75 -15.05
C GLU A 91 4.24 14.91 -15.54
N HIS A 92 5.18 14.16 -14.98
CA HIS A 92 6.58 14.17 -15.39
C HIS A 92 6.75 13.76 -16.85
N ILE A 93 6.11 12.68 -17.27
CA ILE A 93 6.17 12.19 -18.65
C ILE A 93 5.33 13.08 -19.59
N ASP A 94 4.16 13.55 -19.15
CA ASP A 94 3.27 14.42 -19.93
C ASP A 94 3.91 15.78 -20.26
N ASN A 95 4.73 16.30 -19.36
CA ASN A 95 5.49 17.53 -19.54
C ASN A 95 6.82 17.34 -20.29
N ASN A 96 7.10 16.15 -20.81
CA ASN A 96 8.33 15.81 -21.52
C ASN A 96 9.60 16.09 -20.69
N HIS A 97 9.56 15.87 -19.40
CA HIS A 97 10.76 15.93 -18.57
C HIS A 97 11.67 14.77 -18.88
N GLU A 98 12.97 14.97 -18.68
CA GLU A 98 13.95 13.90 -18.82
C GLU A 98 13.60 12.71 -17.93
N GLY A 99 13.64 11.49 -18.50
CA GLY A 99 13.30 10.25 -17.81
C GLY A 99 14.25 9.93 -16.65
N LEU A 100 13.90 8.92 -15.89
CA LEU A 100 14.75 8.41 -14.83
C LEU A 100 16.05 7.84 -15.40
N SER A 101 17.17 8.04 -14.70
CA SER A 101 18.43 7.44 -15.08
C SER A 101 18.35 5.91 -15.05
N ARG A 102 19.28 5.24 -15.74
CA ARG A 102 19.35 3.77 -15.74
C ARG A 102 19.50 3.21 -14.33
N GLU A 103 20.22 3.91 -13.47
CA GLU A 103 20.47 3.51 -12.08
C GLU A 103 19.20 3.66 -11.24
N GLN A 104 18.55 4.83 -11.29
CA GLN A 104 17.24 5.05 -10.65
C GLN A 104 16.20 4.02 -11.11
N ALA A 105 16.23 3.71 -12.40
CA ALA A 105 15.37 2.70 -13.00
C ALA A 105 15.60 1.31 -12.40
N THR A 106 16.85 0.88 -12.32
CA THR A 106 17.22 -0.44 -11.79
C THR A 106 16.82 -0.56 -10.32
N ASP A 107 17.08 0.47 -9.52
CA ASP A 107 16.70 0.50 -8.10
C ASP A 107 15.19 0.37 -7.91
N LEU A 108 14.40 1.12 -8.68
CA LEU A 108 12.94 1.02 -8.61
C LEU A 108 12.40 -0.34 -9.05
N MET A 109 13.05 -1.02 -10.01
CA MET A 109 12.65 -2.39 -10.37
C MET A 109 12.88 -3.37 -9.23
N HIS A 110 14.03 -3.33 -8.56
CA HIS A 110 14.29 -4.17 -7.39
C HIS A 110 13.29 -3.88 -6.26
N ILE A 111 13.00 -2.60 -6.01
CA ILE A 111 12.00 -2.20 -5.01
C ILE A 111 10.60 -2.68 -5.41
N ASN A 112 10.25 -2.65 -6.69
CA ASN A 112 8.99 -3.18 -7.20
C ASN A 112 8.85 -4.69 -6.96
N ASP A 113 9.91 -5.44 -7.18
CA ASP A 113 9.95 -6.89 -6.91
C ASP A 113 9.74 -7.18 -5.41
N ASP A 114 10.45 -6.45 -4.53
CA ASP A 114 10.28 -6.56 -3.07
C ASP A 114 8.84 -6.21 -2.63
N VAL A 115 8.27 -5.15 -3.18
CA VAL A 115 6.86 -4.75 -2.91
C VAL A 115 5.89 -5.82 -3.39
N ALA A 116 6.10 -6.39 -4.58
CA ALA A 116 5.24 -7.44 -5.12
C ALA A 116 5.24 -8.69 -4.23
N GLU A 117 6.39 -9.09 -3.69
CA GLU A 117 6.52 -10.22 -2.76
C GLU A 117 5.79 -9.95 -1.44
N ILE A 118 6.02 -8.78 -0.82
CA ILE A 118 5.37 -8.36 0.43
C ILE A 118 3.84 -8.31 0.25
N TYR A 119 3.35 -7.63 -0.79
CA TYR A 119 1.92 -7.51 -1.05
C TYR A 119 1.27 -8.83 -1.44
N GLY A 120 1.99 -9.69 -2.17
CA GLY A 120 1.57 -11.05 -2.47
C GLY A 120 1.32 -11.87 -1.19
N SER A 121 2.24 -11.80 -0.23
CA SER A 121 2.12 -12.46 1.07
C SER A 121 0.99 -11.86 1.90
N ILE A 122 0.87 -10.53 1.98
CA ILE A 122 -0.23 -9.85 2.67
C ILE A 122 -1.58 -10.26 2.08
N ASN A 123 -1.72 -10.23 0.75
CA ASN A 123 -2.96 -10.61 0.06
C ASN A 123 -3.35 -12.06 0.35
N ARG A 124 -2.38 -12.99 0.37
CA ARG A 124 -2.60 -14.39 0.72
C ARG A 124 -3.12 -14.52 2.15
N ILE A 125 -2.47 -13.88 3.12
CA ILE A 125 -2.89 -13.88 4.52
C ILE A 125 -4.30 -13.31 4.68
N LEU A 126 -4.60 -12.18 4.02
CA LEU A 126 -5.93 -11.56 4.08
C LEU A 126 -7.04 -12.45 3.49
N VAL A 127 -6.73 -13.24 2.46
CA VAL A 127 -7.70 -14.17 1.83
C VAL A 127 -7.91 -15.42 2.67
N THR A 128 -6.82 -16.00 3.19
CA THR A 128 -6.87 -17.25 3.97
C THR A 128 -7.20 -17.05 5.45
N ASN A 129 -7.02 -15.82 5.95
CA ASN A 129 -7.05 -15.48 7.38
C ASN A 129 -6.05 -16.31 8.22
N ASP A 130 -4.98 -16.79 7.58
CA ASP A 130 -3.87 -17.50 8.21
C ASP A 130 -2.69 -16.55 8.44
N PHE A 131 -2.43 -16.21 9.69
CA PHE A 131 -1.41 -15.25 10.11
C PHE A 131 -0.06 -15.89 10.47
N SER A 132 0.15 -17.16 10.17
CA SER A 132 1.39 -17.89 10.50
C SER A 132 2.63 -17.27 9.82
N GLU A 133 2.46 -16.66 8.64
CA GLU A 133 3.54 -16.03 7.87
C GLU A 133 3.79 -14.55 8.20
N ILE A 134 3.13 -13.98 9.22
CA ILE A 134 3.21 -12.52 9.49
C ILE A 134 4.64 -12.08 9.83
N ASP A 135 5.43 -12.90 10.51
CA ASP A 135 6.81 -12.58 10.88
C ASP A 135 7.72 -12.51 9.65
N SER A 136 7.47 -13.35 8.63
CA SER A 136 8.16 -13.27 7.34
C SER A 136 7.86 -11.95 6.61
N VAL A 137 6.60 -11.51 6.61
CA VAL A 137 6.21 -10.20 6.05
C VAL A 137 6.91 -9.06 6.77
N LEU A 138 7.05 -9.15 8.09
CA LEU A 138 7.75 -8.13 8.88
C LEU A 138 9.24 -8.07 8.53
N SER A 139 9.90 -9.22 8.34
CA SER A 139 11.31 -9.27 7.93
C SER A 139 11.51 -8.67 6.53
N MET A 140 10.74 -9.11 5.54
CA MET A 140 10.80 -8.58 4.18
C MET A 140 10.59 -7.04 4.14
N ARG A 141 9.70 -6.52 4.99
CA ARG A 141 9.49 -5.08 5.11
C ARG A 141 10.73 -4.35 5.64
N GLU A 142 11.42 -4.88 6.66
CA GLU A 142 12.65 -4.27 7.19
C GLU A 142 13.72 -4.18 6.10
N ASP A 143 13.95 -5.28 5.37
CA ASP A 143 14.92 -5.34 4.27
C ASP A 143 14.59 -4.30 3.18
N LEU A 144 13.31 -4.18 2.81
CA LEU A 144 12.86 -3.17 1.87
C LEU A 144 13.10 -1.74 2.39
N PHE A 145 12.83 -1.48 3.68
CA PHE A 145 13.02 -0.15 4.27
C PHE A 145 14.49 0.24 4.35
N GLU A 146 15.39 -0.70 4.64
CA GLU A 146 16.83 -0.49 4.58
C GLU A 146 17.27 -0.19 3.16
N ARG A 147 16.78 -0.92 2.15
CA ARG A 147 17.03 -0.65 0.74
C ARG A 147 16.58 0.75 0.34
N ILE A 148 15.34 1.14 0.65
CA ILE A 148 14.80 2.47 0.35
C ILE A 148 15.64 3.55 1.03
N ALA A 149 16.06 3.36 2.28
CA ALA A 149 16.89 4.33 2.99
C ALA A 149 18.27 4.49 2.35
N ALA A 150 18.93 3.39 1.98
CA ALA A 150 20.21 3.41 1.30
C ALA A 150 20.13 4.09 -0.07
N THR A 151 19.13 3.74 -0.86
CA THR A 151 18.86 4.30 -2.18
C THR A 151 18.54 5.81 -2.10
N THR A 152 17.72 6.23 -1.13
CA THR A 152 17.43 7.65 -0.88
C THR A 152 18.71 8.42 -0.53
N LYS A 153 19.57 7.86 0.32
CA LYS A 153 20.84 8.48 0.70
C LYS A 153 21.75 8.64 -0.51
N SER A 154 21.86 7.62 -1.36
CA SER A 154 22.68 7.68 -2.59
C SER A 154 22.20 8.77 -3.53
N GLU A 155 20.89 8.92 -3.71
CA GLU A 155 20.31 9.96 -4.55
C GLU A 155 20.59 11.37 -3.99
N LEU A 156 20.47 11.57 -2.69
CA LEU A 156 20.78 12.86 -2.06
C LEU A 156 22.26 13.24 -2.22
N VAL A 157 23.17 12.27 -2.19
CA VAL A 157 24.61 12.51 -2.48
C VAL A 157 24.79 12.98 -3.90
N ARG A 158 24.18 12.30 -4.90
CA ARG A 158 24.24 12.70 -6.32
C ARG A 158 23.71 14.11 -6.55
N ILE A 159 22.60 14.45 -5.93
CA ILE A 159 22.03 15.82 -6.00
C ILE A 159 23.02 16.86 -5.45
N ASN A 160 23.67 16.57 -4.31
CA ASN A 160 24.64 17.48 -3.69
C ASN A 160 25.92 17.65 -4.52
N GLU A 161 26.30 16.65 -5.29
CA GLU A 161 27.44 16.68 -6.22
C GLU A 161 27.08 17.36 -7.56
N GLY A 162 25.84 17.78 -7.71
CA GLY A 162 25.35 18.43 -8.93
C GLY A 162 25.14 17.46 -10.09
N GLU A 163 25.03 16.18 -9.80
CA GLU A 163 24.79 15.13 -10.77
C GLU A 163 23.32 14.91 -11.05
N GLY A 164 22.98 14.61 -12.29
CA GLY A 164 21.66 14.21 -12.72
C GLY A 164 20.66 15.31 -12.92
N ASN A 165 19.42 14.93 -13.24
CA ASN A 165 18.30 15.83 -13.50
C ASN A 165 17.46 16.04 -12.23
N THR A 166 17.38 17.28 -11.76
CA THR A 166 16.64 17.64 -10.54
C THR A 166 15.17 17.19 -10.54
N LYS A 167 14.47 17.29 -11.68
CA LYS A 167 13.06 16.88 -11.76
C LYS A 167 12.90 15.37 -11.71
N ALA A 168 13.79 14.62 -12.36
CA ALA A 168 13.83 13.17 -12.27
C ALA A 168 14.15 12.70 -10.85
N SER A 169 15.12 13.35 -10.19
CA SER A 169 15.47 13.08 -8.80
C SER A 169 14.31 13.32 -7.83
N ILE A 170 13.58 14.42 -8.00
CA ILE A 170 12.39 14.73 -7.17
C ILE A 170 11.31 13.66 -7.37
N LEU A 171 11.02 13.26 -8.61
CA LEU A 171 10.06 12.19 -8.89
C LEU A 171 10.51 10.88 -8.24
N TYR A 172 11.76 10.51 -8.41
CA TYR A 172 12.35 9.30 -7.86
C TYR A 172 12.24 9.24 -6.33
N LEU A 173 12.64 10.31 -5.63
CA LEU A 173 12.51 10.41 -4.17
C LEU A 173 11.05 10.38 -3.71
N THR A 174 10.14 10.98 -4.48
CA THR A 174 8.69 10.91 -4.19
C THR A 174 8.19 9.47 -4.28
N ILE A 175 8.54 8.74 -5.33
CA ILE A 175 8.15 7.32 -5.47
C ILE A 175 8.69 6.50 -4.30
N LEU A 176 9.95 6.67 -3.91
CA LEU A 176 10.55 5.97 -2.76
C LEU A 176 9.81 6.24 -1.45
N SER A 177 9.51 7.51 -1.17
CA SER A 177 8.81 7.93 0.06
C SER A 177 7.40 7.35 0.12
N GLU A 178 6.64 7.44 -0.96
CA GLU A 178 5.27 6.95 -1.00
C GLU A 178 5.21 5.42 -1.01
N THR A 179 6.18 4.75 -1.63
CA THR A 179 6.33 3.28 -1.54
C THR A 179 6.52 2.84 -0.09
N ARG A 180 7.38 3.53 0.65
CA ARG A 180 7.58 3.27 2.08
C ARG A 180 6.27 3.45 2.87
N THR A 181 5.52 4.51 2.60
CA THR A 181 4.21 4.78 3.21
C THR A 181 3.23 3.64 2.90
N MET A 182 3.09 3.25 1.63
CA MET A 182 2.22 2.16 1.21
C MET A 182 2.50 0.85 1.97
N VAL A 183 3.76 0.45 2.03
CA VAL A 183 4.16 -0.81 2.68
C VAL A 183 3.96 -0.75 4.20
N LEU A 184 4.22 0.41 4.82
CA LEU A 184 3.95 0.62 6.24
C LEU A 184 2.46 0.44 6.56
N GLN A 185 1.59 1.05 5.76
CA GLN A 185 0.14 0.98 5.99
C GLN A 185 -0.44 -0.40 5.67
N ALA A 186 0.09 -1.09 4.67
CA ALA A 186 -0.30 -2.47 4.38
C ALA A 186 0.03 -3.43 5.54
N ARG A 187 1.17 -3.26 6.18
CA ARG A 187 1.54 -4.00 7.39
C ARG A 187 0.63 -3.65 8.57
N ASN A 188 0.29 -2.38 8.76
CA ASN A 188 -0.60 -1.93 9.83
C ASN A 188 -2.01 -2.50 9.62
N LEU A 189 -2.50 -2.51 8.39
CA LEU A 189 -3.75 -3.15 7.99
C LEU A 189 -3.75 -4.65 8.34
N LEU A 190 -2.66 -5.36 8.01
CA LEU A 190 -2.52 -6.79 8.32
C LEU A 190 -2.60 -7.06 9.81
N LYS A 191 -1.94 -6.24 10.65
CA LYS A 191 -2.03 -6.34 12.11
C LYS A 191 -3.45 -6.08 12.63
N ALA A 192 -4.11 -5.04 12.13
CA ALA A 192 -5.48 -4.73 12.53
C ALA A 192 -6.44 -5.86 12.13
N GLN A 193 -6.27 -6.46 10.94
CA GLN A 193 -7.04 -7.62 10.51
C GLN A 193 -6.82 -8.84 11.43
N ARG A 194 -5.58 -9.10 11.82
CA ARG A 194 -5.27 -10.18 12.76
C ARG A 194 -6.03 -10.00 14.09
N TYR A 195 -5.89 -8.83 14.71
CA TYR A 195 -6.59 -8.56 15.97
C TYR A 195 -8.11 -8.61 15.82
N PHE A 196 -8.64 -8.11 14.71
CA PHE A 196 -10.07 -8.20 14.41
C PHE A 196 -10.53 -9.67 14.37
N SER A 197 -9.80 -10.54 13.67
CA SER A 197 -10.13 -11.97 13.56
C SER A 197 -10.04 -12.70 14.89
N GLU A 198 -8.97 -12.50 15.65
CA GLU A 198 -8.77 -13.12 16.97
C GLU A 198 -9.91 -12.78 17.96
N HIS A 199 -10.36 -11.51 17.97
CA HIS A 199 -11.45 -11.06 18.84
C HIS A 199 -12.82 -11.51 18.35
N ALA A 200 -13.04 -11.63 17.05
CA ALA A 200 -14.27 -12.16 16.47
C ALA A 200 -14.45 -13.64 16.84
N ASP A 201 -13.40 -14.45 16.68
CA ASP A 201 -13.41 -15.88 16.97
C ASP A 201 -13.60 -16.18 18.48
N ALA A 202 -12.92 -15.43 19.35
CA ALA A 202 -13.05 -15.56 20.80
C ALA A 202 -14.50 -15.33 21.28
N ARG A 203 -15.25 -14.45 20.61
CA ARG A 203 -16.66 -14.17 20.94
C ARG A 203 -17.62 -15.21 20.36
N MET A 204 -17.38 -15.68 19.13
CA MET A 204 -18.20 -16.75 18.56
C MET A 204 -18.06 -18.06 19.35
N GLY A 205 -16.87 -18.34 19.87
CA GLY A 205 -16.65 -19.45 20.80
C GLY A 205 -17.44 -19.31 22.10
N ARG A 206 -17.49 -18.12 22.71
CA ARG A 206 -18.29 -17.87 23.95
C ARG A 206 -19.80 -18.00 23.72
N VAL A 207 -20.32 -17.57 22.59
CA VAL A 207 -21.76 -17.69 22.25
C VAL A 207 -22.17 -19.15 22.07
N ARG A 208 -21.29 -20.01 21.56
CA ARG A 208 -21.56 -21.46 21.46
C ARG A 208 -21.61 -22.15 22.84
N TYR A 209 -20.77 -21.76 23.79
CA TYR A 209 -20.76 -22.32 25.15
C TYR A 209 -21.98 -21.90 25.97
N THR A 210 -22.48 -20.69 25.83
CA THR A 210 -23.67 -20.18 26.57
C THR A 210 -25.00 -20.67 26.00
N ARG A 211 -25.03 -21.26 24.79
CA ARG A 211 -26.26 -21.85 24.21
C ARG A 211 -26.43 -23.34 24.54
N ASN A 212 -25.39 -23.99 25.08
CA ASN A 212 -25.40 -25.42 25.46
C ASN A 212 -25.40 -25.63 26.99
N SER A 213 -25.56 -24.57 27.74
CA SER A 213 -25.80 -24.55 29.19
C SER A 213 -27.17 -23.96 29.50
#